data_befcdfc844411f16fcde35adfa9fbba1
#
_entry.id   befcdfc844411f16fcde35adfa9fbba1
#
_cell.length_a   1.000
_cell.length_b   1.000
_cell.length_c   1.000
_cell.angle_alpha   90.00
_cell.angle_beta   90.00
_cell.angle_gamma   90.00
#
_symmetry.space_group_name_H-M   'P 1'
#
loop_
_entity.id
_entity.type
_entity.pdbx_description
1 polymer ?
#
loop_
_entity_poly.entity_id
_entity_poly.type
_entity_poly.pdbx_seq_one_letter_code
_entity_poly.pdbx_strand_id
1 'polypeptide(L)'
;MKRFLRILIRLYPTWWRRRYGKELEALLEDSGSRDVWDLFRGAMEMQMSKWSFGRIVTVCGIVGLVLASVVAFSMPYRYRSTAVLKISQSDSDAVNRVVVAAFTSQALTDIIRREHLYADAPAEETIDRMRRAILVRRAAQNLAQVSFAYEDPVQAQRVSQELVGRIIAANLNPTANPNGLTIQLVVPADQPQKQFEGKRYGLAGLGLPAGLLFGVVLALILLRRAPAAN
;
A
#
# COMPACT_ATOMS: atom_id res chain seq x y z
N MET A 1 -0.96 21.95 25.91
CA MET A 1 -1.94 21.19 26.67
C MET A 1 -3.25 21.92 26.88
N LYS A 2 -3.28 23.16 27.43
CA LYS A 2 -4.55 23.91 27.72
C LYS A 2 -5.49 24.11 26.51
N ARG A 3 -4.99 24.24 25.26
CA ARG A 3 -5.86 24.33 24.05
C ARG A 3 -6.55 23.03 23.71
N PHE A 4 -5.88 21.90 23.87
CA PHE A 4 -6.42 20.57 23.61
C PHE A 4 -7.53 20.21 24.61
N LEU A 5 -7.34 20.56 25.88
CA LEU A 5 -8.31 20.36 26.96
C LEU A 5 -9.61 21.12 26.73
N ARG A 6 -9.55 22.37 26.25
CA ARG A 6 -10.76 23.13 25.87
C ARG A 6 -11.54 22.51 24.71
N ILE A 7 -10.85 21.85 23.77
CA ILE A 7 -11.51 21.13 22.69
C ILE A 7 -12.21 19.88 23.23
N LEU A 8 -11.58 19.16 24.17
CA LEU A 8 -12.15 17.99 24.84
C LEU A 8 -13.43 18.33 25.61
N ILE A 9 -13.43 19.45 26.35
CA ILE A 9 -14.63 19.91 27.07
C ILE A 9 -15.76 20.27 26.11
N ARG A 10 -15.47 20.75 24.90
CA ARG A 10 -16.47 21.02 23.86
C ARG A 10 -17.14 19.76 23.30
N LEU A 11 -16.49 18.60 23.42
CA LEU A 11 -17.06 17.31 23.04
C LEU A 11 -18.20 16.83 23.96
N TYR A 12 -18.28 17.34 25.17
CA TYR A 12 -19.39 16.99 26.08
C TYR A 12 -20.70 17.70 25.71
N PRO A 13 -21.87 17.06 25.90
CA PRO A 13 -23.20 17.67 25.69
C PRO A 13 -23.37 18.98 26.46
N THR A 14 -24.13 19.93 25.91
CA THR A 14 -24.31 21.28 26.46
C THR A 14 -24.90 21.28 27.89
N TRP A 15 -25.82 20.37 28.20
CA TRP A 15 -26.39 20.22 29.51
C TRP A 15 -25.37 19.76 30.55
N TRP A 16 -24.48 18.87 30.20
CA TRP A 16 -23.42 18.36 31.06
C TRP A 16 -22.35 19.45 31.33
N ARG A 17 -21.94 20.18 30.28
CA ARG A 17 -21.00 21.29 30.39
C ARG A 17 -21.49 22.41 31.33
N ARG A 18 -22.81 22.70 31.33
CA ARG A 18 -23.39 23.71 32.21
C ARG A 18 -23.31 23.29 33.66
N ARG A 19 -23.38 22.02 33.95
CA ARG A 19 -23.44 21.49 35.34
C ARG A 19 -22.06 21.19 35.92
N TYR A 20 -21.15 20.63 35.13
CA TYR A 20 -19.85 20.10 35.59
C TYR A 20 -18.66 20.76 34.93
N GLY A 21 -18.80 21.68 33.99
CA GLY A 21 -17.71 22.24 33.21
C GLY A 21 -16.65 22.97 34.01
N LYS A 22 -17.06 23.70 35.07
CA LYS A 22 -16.11 24.41 35.95
C LYS A 22 -15.31 23.47 36.87
N GLU A 23 -15.94 22.42 37.36
CA GLU A 23 -15.27 21.40 38.18
C GLU A 23 -14.27 20.59 37.35
N LEU A 24 -14.64 20.30 36.09
CA LEU A 24 -13.77 19.61 35.18
C LEU A 24 -12.53 20.45 34.80
N GLU A 25 -12.69 21.76 34.57
CA GLU A 25 -11.57 22.67 34.33
C GLU A 25 -10.59 22.69 35.51
N ALA A 26 -11.10 22.69 36.73
CA ALA A 26 -10.28 22.67 37.95
C ALA A 26 -9.54 21.32 38.12
N LEU A 27 -10.21 20.20 37.88
CA LEU A 27 -9.59 18.87 37.93
C LEU A 27 -8.54 18.66 36.85
N LEU A 28 -8.70 19.26 35.67
CA LEU A 28 -7.78 19.13 34.55
C LEU A 28 -6.51 19.99 34.69
N GLU A 29 -6.50 20.98 35.58
CA GLU A 29 -5.25 21.73 35.87
C GLU A 29 -4.23 20.89 36.65
N ASP A 30 -4.70 19.87 37.38
CA ASP A 30 -3.87 19.00 38.25
C ASP A 30 -3.67 17.57 37.69
N SER A 31 -4.33 17.22 36.57
CA SER A 31 -4.39 15.86 36.08
C SER A 31 -3.33 15.53 35.03
N GLY A 32 -2.86 14.27 35.06
CA GLY A 32 -1.87 13.71 34.12
C GLY A 32 -2.48 13.23 32.78
N SER A 33 -1.66 12.76 31.88
CA SER A 33 -2.06 12.32 30.52
C SER A 33 -3.05 11.15 30.51
N ARG A 34 -3.09 10.31 31.56
CA ARG A 34 -4.04 9.17 31.67
C ARG A 34 -5.46 9.64 31.86
N ASP A 35 -5.66 10.67 32.70
CA ASP A 35 -6.99 11.20 33.01
C ASP A 35 -7.63 11.87 31.79
N VAL A 36 -6.79 12.43 30.89
CA VAL A 36 -7.24 13.00 29.60
C VAL A 36 -7.84 11.92 28.70
N TRP A 37 -7.27 10.72 28.70
CA TRP A 37 -7.77 9.60 27.90
C TRP A 37 -9.12 9.06 28.43
N ASP A 38 -9.24 8.94 29.75
CA ASP A 38 -10.47 8.49 30.40
C ASP A 38 -11.61 9.50 30.21
N LEU A 39 -11.30 10.79 30.23
CA LEU A 39 -12.26 11.85 29.93
C LEU A 39 -12.70 11.82 28.44
N PHE A 40 -11.77 11.61 27.53
CA PHE A 40 -12.10 11.46 26.11
C PHE A 40 -13.01 10.27 25.88
N ARG A 41 -12.69 9.14 26.50
CA ARG A 41 -13.50 7.91 26.44
C ARG A 41 -14.90 8.13 27.02
N GLY A 42 -15.03 8.76 28.17
CA GLY A 42 -16.31 9.09 28.81
C GLY A 42 -17.15 10.05 27.97
N ALA A 43 -16.53 11.09 27.37
CA ALA A 43 -17.23 12.00 26.46
C ALA A 43 -17.75 11.26 25.22
N MET A 44 -16.96 10.35 24.69
CA MET A 44 -17.30 9.59 23.50
C MET A 44 -18.44 8.59 23.78
N GLU A 45 -18.37 7.88 24.90
CA GLU A 45 -19.45 6.97 25.34
C GLU A 45 -20.78 7.71 25.56
N MET A 46 -20.73 8.91 26.17
CA MET A 46 -21.93 9.71 26.44
C MET A 46 -22.54 10.32 25.16
N GLN A 47 -21.74 10.68 24.18
CA GLN A 47 -22.22 11.12 22.87
C GLN A 47 -22.76 9.95 22.04
N MET A 48 -22.07 8.82 22.04
CA MET A 48 -22.44 7.64 21.23
C MET A 48 -23.75 7.01 21.74
N SER A 49 -24.05 7.09 23.02
CA SER A 49 -25.34 6.58 23.60
C SER A 49 -26.56 7.29 23.03
N LYS A 50 -26.42 8.52 22.54
CA LYS A 50 -27.49 9.31 21.90
C LYS A 50 -27.49 9.24 20.38
N TRP A 51 -26.52 8.57 19.78
CA TRP A 51 -26.42 8.47 18.32
C TRP A 51 -27.34 7.37 17.81
N SER A 52 -28.12 7.72 16.77
CA SER A 52 -28.87 6.70 16.04
C SER A 52 -27.90 5.74 15.35
N PHE A 53 -28.30 4.47 15.22
CA PHE A 53 -27.53 3.43 14.51
C PHE A 53 -26.91 3.94 13.19
N GLY A 54 -27.72 4.61 12.38
CA GLY A 54 -27.27 5.15 11.11
C GLY A 54 -26.12 6.17 11.21
N ARG A 55 -26.12 7.03 12.23
CA ARG A 55 -25.04 8.01 12.45
C ARG A 55 -23.72 7.33 12.80
N ILE A 56 -23.73 6.29 13.64
CA ILE A 56 -22.52 5.54 14.00
C ILE A 56 -21.91 4.91 12.75
N VAL A 57 -22.74 4.21 11.97
CA VAL A 57 -22.31 3.54 10.74
C VAL A 57 -21.75 4.53 9.74
N THR A 58 -22.43 5.67 9.50
CA THR A 58 -21.97 6.70 8.56
C THR A 58 -20.63 7.31 8.97
N VAL A 59 -20.46 7.67 10.25
CA VAL A 59 -19.20 8.25 10.74
C VAL A 59 -18.06 7.24 10.63
N CYS A 60 -18.27 5.97 11.00
CA CYS A 60 -17.27 4.92 10.82
C CYS A 60 -16.92 4.72 9.34
N GLY A 61 -17.88 4.79 8.43
CA GLY A 61 -17.65 4.73 6.99
C GLY A 61 -16.75 5.87 6.49
N ILE A 62 -17.05 7.11 6.90
CA ILE A 62 -16.25 8.28 6.54
C ILE A 62 -14.84 8.17 7.12
N VAL A 63 -14.69 7.80 8.39
CA VAL A 63 -13.38 7.61 9.03
C VAL A 63 -12.58 6.52 8.33
N GLY A 64 -13.20 5.39 7.98
CA GLY A 64 -12.57 4.32 7.22
C GLY A 64 -12.08 4.78 5.85
N LEU A 65 -12.89 5.57 5.13
CA LEU A 65 -12.50 6.16 3.85
C LEU A 65 -11.31 7.11 3.98
N VAL A 66 -11.33 8.00 4.98
CA VAL A 66 -10.24 8.96 5.22
C VAL A 66 -8.93 8.23 5.57
N LEU A 67 -8.99 7.27 6.50
CA LEU A 67 -7.79 6.50 6.88
C LEU A 67 -7.22 5.70 5.71
N ALA A 68 -8.07 5.01 4.94
CA ALA A 68 -7.63 4.28 3.75
C ALA A 68 -7.05 5.22 2.69
N SER A 69 -7.62 6.42 2.51
CA SER A 69 -7.08 7.43 1.62
C SER A 69 -5.71 7.91 2.06
N VAL A 70 -5.54 8.24 3.35
CA VAL A 70 -4.24 8.65 3.90
C VAL A 70 -3.19 7.57 3.64
N VAL A 71 -3.50 6.30 3.93
CA VAL A 71 -2.58 5.17 3.67
C VAL A 71 -2.28 5.03 2.17
N ALA A 72 -3.31 5.08 1.32
CA ALA A 72 -3.14 4.93 -0.12
C ALA A 72 -2.26 6.03 -0.75
N PHE A 73 -2.41 7.27 -0.28
CA PHE A 73 -1.63 8.41 -0.79
C PHE A 73 -0.26 8.58 -0.12
N SER A 74 -0.02 7.96 1.04
CA SER A 74 1.30 7.91 1.68
C SER A 74 2.26 6.92 1.01
N MET A 75 1.77 6.01 0.16
CA MET A 75 2.64 5.08 -0.56
C MET A 75 3.49 5.81 -1.60
N PRO A 76 4.80 5.51 -1.74
CA PRO A 76 5.65 6.15 -2.74
C PRO A 76 5.16 5.86 -4.16
N TYR A 77 5.30 6.83 -5.04
CA TYR A 77 5.00 6.67 -6.46
C TYR A 77 6.02 5.72 -7.10
N ARG A 78 5.55 4.90 -8.02
CA ARG A 78 6.41 4.00 -8.80
C ARG A 78 6.19 4.22 -10.29
N TYR A 79 7.26 4.21 -11.03
CA TYR A 79 7.27 4.27 -12.48
C TYR A 79 7.56 2.87 -13.00
N ARG A 80 6.82 2.43 -14.02
CA ARG A 80 6.99 1.12 -14.63
C ARG A 80 7.54 1.29 -16.04
N SER A 81 8.78 0.88 -16.25
CA SER A 81 9.37 0.74 -17.58
C SER A 81 9.07 -0.66 -18.12
N THR A 82 8.82 -0.75 -19.40
CA THR A 82 8.37 -1.97 -20.06
C THR A 82 9.09 -2.18 -21.37
N ALA A 83 9.59 -3.40 -21.58
CA ALA A 83 10.15 -3.85 -22.83
C ALA A 83 9.34 -5.03 -23.39
N VAL A 84 9.25 -5.13 -24.72
CA VAL A 84 8.56 -6.23 -25.39
C VAL A 84 9.56 -7.06 -26.19
N LEU A 85 9.55 -8.36 -25.90
CA LEU A 85 10.37 -9.38 -26.54
C LEU A 85 9.52 -10.27 -27.41
N LYS A 86 9.98 -10.56 -28.64
CA LYS A 86 9.39 -11.56 -29.52
C LYS A 86 10.07 -12.90 -29.28
N ILE A 87 9.28 -13.94 -29.17
CA ILE A 87 9.73 -15.30 -28.89
C ILE A 87 9.34 -16.18 -30.08
N SER A 88 10.27 -16.96 -30.61
CA SER A 88 10.02 -17.79 -31.81
C SER A 88 9.13 -19.00 -31.56
N GLN A 89 9.06 -19.48 -30.33
CA GLN A 89 8.30 -20.66 -29.94
C GLN A 89 7.37 -20.35 -28.77
N SER A 90 6.18 -20.97 -28.77
CA SER A 90 5.20 -20.81 -27.67
C SER A 90 5.47 -21.68 -26.44
N ASP A 91 6.64 -22.33 -26.35
CA ASP A 91 7.01 -23.17 -25.20
C ASP A 91 7.25 -22.33 -23.96
N SER A 92 6.30 -22.39 -23.03
CA SER A 92 6.36 -21.67 -21.75
C SER A 92 7.52 -22.10 -20.89
N ASP A 93 7.89 -23.39 -20.93
CA ASP A 93 8.92 -23.94 -20.08
C ASP A 93 10.31 -23.54 -20.56
N ALA A 94 10.51 -23.44 -21.87
CA ALA A 94 11.74 -22.92 -22.44
C ALA A 94 11.97 -21.45 -22.09
N VAL A 95 10.91 -20.62 -22.20
CA VAL A 95 10.96 -19.21 -21.79
C VAL A 95 11.25 -19.08 -20.29
N ASN A 96 10.59 -19.87 -19.46
CA ASN A 96 10.80 -19.83 -18.02
C ASN A 96 12.23 -20.24 -17.63
N ARG A 97 12.81 -21.24 -18.27
CA ARG A 97 14.22 -21.63 -18.05
C ARG A 97 15.18 -20.48 -18.36
N VAL A 98 15.01 -19.81 -19.50
CA VAL A 98 15.84 -18.66 -19.87
C VAL A 98 15.68 -17.51 -18.86
N VAL A 99 14.44 -17.21 -18.44
CA VAL A 99 14.17 -16.15 -17.45
C VAL A 99 14.79 -16.50 -16.08
N VAL A 100 14.67 -17.75 -15.63
CA VAL A 100 15.28 -18.20 -14.36
C VAL A 100 16.80 -18.12 -14.43
N ALA A 101 17.40 -18.52 -15.58
CA ALA A 101 18.84 -18.44 -15.78
C ALA A 101 19.34 -16.97 -15.84
N ALA A 102 18.54 -16.05 -16.39
CA ALA A 102 18.85 -14.64 -16.46
C ALA A 102 18.78 -13.94 -15.08
N PHE A 103 17.86 -14.38 -14.20
CA PHE A 103 17.56 -13.71 -12.93
C PHE A 103 18.07 -14.48 -11.71
N THR A 104 19.30 -14.97 -11.79
CA THR A 104 19.98 -15.56 -10.62
C THR A 104 20.16 -14.52 -9.52
N SER A 105 20.24 -14.96 -8.26
CA SER A 105 20.47 -14.06 -7.12
C SER A 105 21.72 -13.22 -7.29
N GLN A 106 22.80 -13.81 -7.83
CA GLN A 106 24.04 -13.10 -8.12
C GLN A 106 23.83 -12.00 -9.18
N ALA A 107 23.13 -12.33 -10.28
CA ALA A 107 22.83 -11.38 -11.35
C ALA A 107 22.00 -10.18 -10.85
N LEU A 108 21.00 -10.45 -9.98
CA LEU A 108 20.20 -9.39 -9.38
C LEU A 108 21.01 -8.53 -8.39
N THR A 109 21.88 -9.14 -7.59
CA THR A 109 22.77 -8.42 -6.68
C THR A 109 23.71 -7.47 -7.43
N ASP A 110 24.24 -7.89 -8.58
CA ASP A 110 25.11 -7.05 -9.41
C ASP A 110 24.38 -5.82 -9.95
N ILE A 111 23.12 -5.99 -10.38
CA ILE A 111 22.28 -4.87 -10.83
C ILE A 111 21.98 -3.92 -9.66
N ILE A 112 21.58 -4.46 -8.51
CA ILE A 112 21.28 -3.67 -7.30
C ILE A 112 22.49 -2.81 -6.92
N ARG A 113 23.68 -3.40 -6.92
CA ARG A 113 24.93 -2.70 -6.57
C ARG A 113 25.30 -1.64 -7.60
N ARG A 114 25.18 -1.94 -8.89
CA ARG A 114 25.54 -1.03 -9.98
C ARG A 114 24.64 0.18 -10.06
N GLU A 115 23.33 -0.04 -9.93
CA GLU A 115 22.33 1.02 -10.02
C GLU A 115 21.97 1.63 -8.65
N HIS A 116 22.69 1.26 -7.58
CA HIS A 116 22.47 1.73 -6.21
C HIS A 116 21.01 1.63 -5.74
N LEU A 117 20.35 0.52 -6.10
CA LEU A 117 18.95 0.31 -5.76
C LEU A 117 18.80 -0.08 -4.27
N TYR A 118 17.72 0.41 -3.65
CA TYR A 118 17.34 0.02 -2.29
C TYR A 118 18.45 0.26 -1.24
N ALA A 119 19.17 1.38 -1.31
CA ALA A 119 20.31 1.68 -0.43
C ALA A 119 20.00 1.59 1.07
N ASP A 120 18.72 1.82 1.44
CA ASP A 120 18.25 1.84 2.83
C ASP A 120 17.83 0.46 3.37
N ALA A 121 17.95 -0.62 2.58
CA ALA A 121 17.45 -1.93 2.95
C ALA A 121 18.59 -2.96 3.16
N PRO A 122 18.38 -3.96 4.07
CA PRO A 122 19.32 -5.08 4.24
C PRO A 122 19.49 -5.88 2.94
N ALA A 123 20.68 -6.45 2.72
CA ALA A 123 21.06 -7.13 1.46
C ALA A 123 20.09 -8.28 1.07
N GLU A 124 19.60 -9.05 2.04
CA GLU A 124 18.65 -10.15 1.78
C GLU A 124 17.29 -9.62 1.32
N GLU A 125 16.82 -8.54 1.93
CA GLU A 125 15.53 -7.93 1.60
C GLU A 125 15.55 -7.24 0.23
N THR A 126 16.70 -6.70 -0.21
CA THR A 126 16.83 -6.02 -1.49
C THR A 126 16.59 -6.94 -2.68
N ILE A 127 17.08 -8.19 -2.64
CA ILE A 127 16.85 -9.20 -3.68
C ILE A 127 15.37 -9.52 -3.81
N ASP A 128 14.69 -9.71 -2.68
CA ASP A 128 13.26 -10.01 -2.68
C ASP A 128 12.40 -8.82 -3.12
N ARG A 129 12.80 -7.60 -2.76
CA ARG A 129 12.16 -6.39 -3.27
C ARG A 129 12.31 -6.27 -4.79
N MET A 130 13.51 -6.53 -5.31
CA MET A 130 13.78 -6.49 -6.74
C MET A 130 12.99 -7.58 -7.49
N ARG A 131 12.95 -8.81 -6.98
CA ARG A 131 12.15 -9.89 -7.58
C ARG A 131 10.66 -9.54 -7.66
N ARG A 132 10.10 -8.92 -6.64
CA ARG A 132 8.70 -8.45 -6.63
C ARG A 132 8.46 -7.27 -7.58
N ALA A 133 9.48 -6.46 -7.86
CA ALA A 133 9.39 -5.33 -8.77
C ALA A 133 9.50 -5.74 -10.24
N ILE A 134 10.13 -6.90 -10.52
CA ILE A 134 10.24 -7.48 -11.87
C ILE A 134 8.95 -8.22 -12.19
N LEU A 135 8.38 -7.95 -13.35
CA LEU A 135 7.21 -8.65 -13.84
C LEU A 135 7.45 -9.10 -15.28
N VAL A 136 7.44 -10.41 -15.48
CA VAL A 136 7.49 -11.02 -16.81
C VAL A 136 6.10 -11.58 -17.11
N ARG A 137 5.48 -11.10 -18.17
CA ARG A 137 4.15 -11.54 -18.60
C ARG A 137 4.17 -11.91 -20.07
N ARG A 138 3.38 -12.91 -20.44
CA ARG A 138 3.07 -13.16 -21.85
C ARG A 138 2.01 -12.16 -22.31
N ALA A 139 2.34 -11.33 -23.30
CA ALA A 139 1.42 -10.34 -23.86
C ALA A 139 0.59 -10.92 -25.02
N ALA A 140 1.17 -11.86 -25.79
CA ALA A 140 0.52 -12.63 -26.85
C ALA A 140 1.26 -13.96 -27.04
N GLN A 141 0.80 -14.80 -27.98
CA GLN A 141 1.41 -16.12 -28.22
C GLN A 141 2.95 -16.06 -28.41
N ASN A 142 3.43 -15.03 -29.12
CA ASN A 142 4.85 -14.88 -29.45
C ASN A 142 5.49 -13.63 -28.83
N LEU A 143 4.82 -13.01 -27.86
CA LEU A 143 5.31 -11.78 -27.21
C LEU A 143 5.37 -11.95 -25.70
N ALA A 144 6.54 -11.67 -25.13
CA ALA A 144 6.74 -11.53 -23.71
C ALA A 144 7.01 -10.06 -23.36
N GLN A 145 6.41 -9.63 -22.28
CA GLN A 145 6.59 -8.30 -21.73
C GLN A 145 7.40 -8.40 -20.46
N VAL A 146 8.52 -7.71 -20.41
CA VAL A 146 9.37 -7.57 -19.23
C VAL A 146 9.20 -6.16 -18.71
N SER A 147 8.85 -6.02 -17.45
CA SER A 147 8.68 -4.71 -16.83
C SER A 147 9.31 -4.66 -15.44
N PHE A 148 9.85 -3.50 -15.11
CA PHE A 148 10.41 -3.21 -13.80
C PHE A 148 9.78 -1.92 -13.26
N ALA A 149 9.43 -1.92 -11.98
CA ALA A 149 8.79 -0.79 -11.30
C ALA A 149 9.71 -0.23 -10.21
N TYR A 150 10.04 1.07 -10.31
CA TYR A 150 10.89 1.76 -9.35
C TYR A 150 10.42 3.21 -9.11
N GLU A 151 10.98 3.87 -8.10
CA GLU A 151 10.59 5.24 -7.73
C GLU A 151 11.11 6.29 -8.72
N ASP A 152 12.31 6.06 -9.29
CA ASP A 152 12.91 6.92 -10.32
C ASP A 152 12.63 6.34 -11.72
N PRO A 153 12.02 7.13 -12.63
CA PRO A 153 11.72 6.69 -14.00
C PRO A 153 12.98 6.38 -14.83
N VAL A 154 14.08 7.08 -14.59
CA VAL A 154 15.34 6.86 -15.31
C VAL A 154 15.99 5.55 -14.87
N GLN A 155 16.03 5.30 -13.56
CA GLN A 155 16.52 4.02 -13.03
C GLN A 155 15.61 2.85 -13.44
N ALA A 156 14.28 3.04 -13.45
CA ALA A 156 13.34 2.03 -13.93
C ALA A 156 13.64 1.62 -15.37
N GLN A 157 13.95 2.58 -16.25
CA GLN A 157 14.32 2.32 -17.63
C GLN A 157 15.65 1.57 -17.73
N ARG A 158 16.71 2.06 -17.08
CA ARG A 158 18.06 1.45 -17.11
C ARG A 158 18.02 0.00 -16.65
N VAL A 159 17.38 -0.25 -15.51
CA VAL A 159 17.24 -1.60 -14.97
C VAL A 159 16.45 -2.49 -15.92
N SER A 160 15.36 -1.99 -16.50
CA SER A 160 14.60 -2.75 -17.51
C SER A 160 15.45 -3.11 -18.74
N GLN A 161 16.29 -2.20 -19.21
CA GLN A 161 17.23 -2.46 -20.33
C GLN A 161 18.27 -3.51 -19.94
N GLU A 162 18.84 -3.44 -18.74
CA GLU A 162 19.81 -4.43 -18.26
C GLU A 162 19.18 -5.81 -18.09
N LEU A 163 17.95 -5.89 -17.53
CA LEU A 163 17.19 -7.14 -17.41
C LEU A 163 16.95 -7.79 -18.79
N VAL A 164 16.58 -7.00 -19.78
CA VAL A 164 16.42 -7.48 -21.17
C VAL A 164 17.73 -7.97 -21.74
N GLY A 165 18.82 -7.22 -21.54
CA GLY A 165 20.17 -7.63 -21.97
C GLY A 165 20.58 -8.97 -21.37
N ARG A 166 20.29 -9.21 -20.10
CA ARG A 166 20.56 -10.49 -19.42
C ARG A 166 19.70 -11.64 -19.96
N ILE A 167 18.42 -11.38 -20.27
CA ILE A 167 17.57 -12.39 -20.91
C ILE A 167 18.13 -12.78 -22.29
N ILE A 168 18.55 -11.81 -23.08
CA ILE A 168 19.16 -12.07 -24.39
C ILE A 168 20.47 -12.84 -24.22
N ALA A 169 21.35 -12.45 -23.30
CA ALA A 169 22.58 -13.16 -23.00
C ALA A 169 22.35 -14.60 -22.52
N ALA A 170 21.37 -14.82 -21.63
CA ALA A 170 20.98 -16.15 -21.17
C ALA A 170 20.41 -17.01 -22.31
N ASN A 171 19.71 -16.38 -23.25
CA ASN A 171 19.18 -17.08 -24.43
C ASN A 171 20.28 -17.59 -25.39
N LEU A 172 21.43 -16.93 -25.40
CA LEU A 172 22.60 -17.38 -26.19
C LEU A 172 23.35 -18.53 -25.50
N ASN A 173 23.08 -18.81 -24.24
CA ASN A 173 23.73 -19.89 -23.53
C ASN A 173 23.02 -21.24 -23.83
N PRO A 174 23.72 -22.22 -24.41
CA PRO A 174 23.14 -23.50 -24.81
C PRO A 174 22.61 -24.31 -23.61
N THR A 175 23.17 -24.10 -22.41
CA THR A 175 22.66 -24.75 -21.18
C THR A 175 21.30 -24.21 -20.75
N ALA A 176 21.05 -22.91 -20.89
CA ALA A 176 19.79 -22.30 -20.56
C ALA A 176 18.75 -22.45 -21.70
N ASN A 177 19.21 -22.54 -22.92
CA ASN A 177 18.40 -22.62 -24.14
C ASN A 177 18.74 -23.83 -25.01
N PRO A 178 18.56 -25.08 -24.54
CA PRO A 178 18.89 -26.29 -25.31
C PRO A 178 18.02 -26.44 -26.56
N ASN A 179 16.86 -25.85 -26.60
CA ASN A 179 15.89 -25.95 -27.69
C ASN A 179 16.08 -24.91 -28.80
N GLY A 180 17.13 -24.06 -28.73
CA GLY A 180 17.38 -23.03 -29.72
C GLY A 180 16.27 -21.96 -29.82
N LEU A 181 15.61 -21.63 -28.69
CA LEU A 181 14.63 -20.57 -28.64
C LEU A 181 15.26 -19.25 -29.11
N THR A 182 14.61 -18.53 -30.02
CA THR A 182 15.08 -17.22 -30.47
C THR A 182 14.26 -16.14 -29.75
N ILE A 183 14.96 -15.27 -29.03
CA ILE A 183 14.37 -14.09 -28.35
C ILE A 183 14.93 -12.85 -29.05
N GLN A 184 14.04 -11.98 -29.53
CA GLN A 184 14.38 -10.72 -30.18
C GLN A 184 13.70 -9.55 -29.46
N LEU A 185 14.43 -8.46 -29.27
CA LEU A 185 13.87 -7.22 -28.75
C LEU A 185 13.06 -6.52 -29.83
N VAL A 186 11.76 -6.33 -29.60
CA VAL A 186 10.83 -5.65 -30.52
C VAL A 186 10.64 -4.20 -30.10
N VAL A 187 10.40 -3.99 -28.80
CA VAL A 187 10.24 -2.65 -28.23
C VAL A 187 11.22 -2.51 -27.07
N PRO A 188 12.18 -1.58 -27.18
CA PRO A 188 13.09 -1.32 -26.07
C PRO A 188 12.37 -0.77 -24.86
N ALA A 189 12.97 -0.90 -23.68
CA ALA A 189 12.44 -0.33 -22.45
C ALA A 189 12.34 1.20 -22.59
N ASP A 190 11.13 1.70 -22.46
CA ASP A 190 10.81 3.12 -22.54
C ASP A 190 10.99 3.83 -21.19
N GLN A 191 11.24 5.14 -21.24
CA GLN A 191 11.19 5.97 -20.05
C GLN A 191 9.71 6.22 -19.69
N PRO A 192 9.24 5.74 -18.55
CA PRO A 192 7.85 5.88 -18.19
C PRO A 192 7.52 7.37 -17.91
N GLN A 193 6.67 7.95 -18.74
CA GLN A 193 6.19 9.33 -18.56
C GLN A 193 5.08 9.44 -17.53
N LYS A 194 4.34 8.34 -17.29
CA LYS A 194 3.24 8.29 -16.34
C LYS A 194 3.58 7.43 -15.14
N GLN A 195 3.22 7.93 -13.98
CA GLN A 195 3.29 7.15 -12.75
C GLN A 195 2.39 5.92 -12.89
N PHE A 196 2.92 4.78 -12.50
CA PHE A 196 2.10 3.59 -12.36
C PHE A 196 1.23 3.77 -11.11
N GLU A 197 0.06 4.30 -11.31
CA GLU A 197 -0.99 4.37 -10.28
C GLU A 197 -1.47 2.94 -9.98
N GLY A 198 -0.65 2.19 -9.23
CA GLY A 198 -1.11 0.92 -8.67
C GLY A 198 -2.38 1.21 -7.88
N LYS A 199 -3.23 0.26 -7.76
CA LYS A 199 -4.54 0.16 -7.08
C LYS A 199 -4.87 1.15 -5.91
N ARG A 200 -4.29 2.36 -5.90
CA ARG A 200 -4.47 3.39 -4.84
C ARG A 200 -5.92 3.80 -4.70
N TYR A 201 -6.58 4.10 -5.83
CA TYR A 201 -8.01 4.41 -5.84
C TYR A 201 -8.84 3.21 -5.39
N GLY A 202 -8.42 1.98 -5.73
CA GLY A 202 -9.06 0.76 -5.24
C GLY A 202 -8.88 0.59 -3.73
N LEU A 203 -7.67 0.83 -3.21
CA LEU A 203 -7.37 0.79 -1.77
C LEU A 203 -8.15 1.87 -1.01
N ALA A 204 -8.16 3.11 -1.49
CA ALA A 204 -8.95 4.19 -0.91
C ALA A 204 -10.44 3.85 -0.92
N GLY A 205 -10.96 3.31 -2.03
CA GLY A 205 -12.36 2.89 -2.14
C GLY A 205 -12.76 1.75 -1.21
N LEU A 206 -11.85 0.83 -0.89
CA LEU A 206 -12.10 -0.25 0.07
C LEU A 206 -12.25 0.24 1.52
N GLY A 207 -11.75 1.41 1.84
CA GLY A 207 -11.90 2.01 3.17
C GLY A 207 -13.35 2.29 3.55
N LEU A 208 -14.19 2.66 2.59
CA LEU A 208 -15.60 2.95 2.86
C LEU A 208 -16.39 1.70 3.27
N PRO A 209 -16.43 0.59 2.51
CA PRO A 209 -17.15 -0.61 2.92
C PRO A 209 -16.56 -1.24 4.19
N ALA A 210 -15.25 -1.22 4.38
CA ALA A 210 -14.62 -1.71 5.61
C ALA A 210 -15.04 -0.86 6.82
N GLY A 211 -15.04 0.47 6.69
CA GLY A 211 -15.51 1.38 7.74
C GLY A 211 -17.00 1.21 8.05
N LEU A 212 -17.85 1.01 7.04
CA LEU A 212 -19.28 0.73 7.24
C LEU A 212 -19.50 -0.58 7.98
N LEU A 213 -18.83 -1.67 7.60
CA LEU A 213 -18.93 -2.96 8.30
C LEU A 213 -18.48 -2.85 9.75
N PHE A 214 -17.36 -2.19 10.00
CA PHE A 214 -16.90 -1.92 11.36
C PHE A 214 -17.94 -1.11 12.16
N GLY A 215 -18.53 -0.09 11.54
CA GLY A 215 -19.56 0.75 12.13
C GLY A 215 -20.82 -0.04 12.51
N VAL A 216 -21.25 -1.00 11.68
CA VAL A 216 -22.38 -1.89 11.97
C VAL A 216 -22.07 -2.75 13.19
N VAL A 217 -20.89 -3.40 13.22
CA VAL A 217 -20.49 -4.24 14.37
C VAL A 217 -20.44 -3.41 15.66
N LEU A 218 -19.81 -2.23 15.59
CA LEU A 218 -19.72 -1.33 16.73
C LEU A 218 -21.10 -0.87 17.23
N ALA A 219 -21.99 -0.49 16.32
CA ALA A 219 -23.34 -0.07 16.66
C ALA A 219 -24.15 -1.19 17.31
N LEU A 220 -24.04 -2.44 16.84
CA LEU A 220 -24.69 -3.60 17.44
C LEU A 220 -24.17 -3.89 18.86
N ILE A 221 -22.87 -3.76 19.08
CA ILE A 221 -22.26 -3.94 20.41
C ILE A 221 -22.79 -2.86 21.39
N LEU A 222 -22.84 -1.61 20.94
CA LEU A 222 -23.31 -0.49 21.77
C LEU A 222 -24.80 -0.59 22.10
N LEU A 223 -25.63 -1.00 21.13
CA LEU A 223 -27.05 -1.22 21.34
C LEU A 223 -27.31 -2.37 22.31
N ARG A 224 -26.53 -3.44 22.28
CA ARG A 224 -26.64 -4.55 23.24
C ARG A 224 -26.22 -4.17 24.67
N ARG A 225 -25.35 -3.17 24.83
CA ARG A 225 -24.88 -2.69 26.14
C ARG A 225 -25.74 -1.57 26.73
N ALA A 226 -26.62 -0.96 25.93
CA ALA A 226 -27.55 0.02 26.43
C ALA A 226 -28.54 -0.73 27.36
N PRO A 227 -28.58 -0.47 28.71
CA PRO A 227 -29.57 -1.05 29.60
C PRO A 227 -30.92 -0.60 29.08
N ALA A 228 -31.87 -1.54 29.02
CA ALA A 228 -33.27 -1.22 28.76
C ALA A 228 -33.68 -0.12 29.73
N ALA A 229 -33.86 1.09 29.21
CA ALA A 229 -34.40 2.18 30.01
C ALA A 229 -35.89 1.85 30.23
N ASN A 230 -36.20 1.28 31.39
CA ASN A 230 -37.54 1.23 31.97
C ASN A 230 -37.89 2.59 32.51
#